data_6493706a8fe6dd84488b7d65230cf397
#
_entry.id   6493706a8fe6dd84488b7d65230cf397
#
_cell.length_a   1.000
_cell.length_b   1.000
_cell.length_c   1.000
_cell.angle_alpha   90.00
_cell.angle_beta   90.00
_cell.angle_gamma   90.00
#
_symmetry.space_group_name_H-M   'P 1'
#
loop_
_entity.id
_entity.type
_entity.pdbx_description
1 polymer ?
#
loop_
_entity_poly.entity_id
_entity_poly.type
_entity_poly.pdbx_seq_one_letter_code
_entity_poly.pdbx_strand_id
1 'polypeptide(L)'
;LYAAAEAQALLQSEVEQRTAELRQQRDQLGQALLELEKTQEQLVKAERLASVGRLIANVTHEINNPVNAVLNTGEPLDELLTELSQALASGQPLSLELCRQQMSESAAMLKVMERGAERTREIVGSLHRYSAPDEHGSDAVDLLRCLEEAWSLIQDPGKAEILVERQLVPLPMVRGHAGQLQQVLTNLLANAVFAMHEQTRRSGVVGMLQLRSAVHEQELLLEIRDNGIGMSPEVRRRLFEPFFSTKDVAHGTGLGLAIAHGIIRRHHGRILVESQPGVGTKFSIYLPIT
;
A
#
# COMPACT_ATOMS: atom_id res chain seq x y z
N LEU A 1 -50.85 36.13 -45.01
CA LEU A 1 -50.70 36.39 -43.56
C LEU A 1 -51.25 35.23 -42.72
N TYR A 2 -52.41 34.64 -43.03
CA TYR A 2 -53.04 33.56 -42.25
C TYR A 2 -52.21 32.25 -42.28
N ALA A 3 -51.71 31.80 -43.42
CA ALA A 3 -50.94 30.62 -43.61
C ALA A 3 -49.56 30.71 -42.91
N ALA A 4 -48.98 31.90 -42.76
CA ALA A 4 -47.70 32.10 -42.00
C ALA A 4 -47.94 32.02 -40.51
N ALA A 5 -49.08 32.47 -40.01
CA ALA A 5 -49.39 32.35 -38.55
C ALA A 5 -49.71 30.89 -38.16
N GLU A 6 -50.40 30.11 -39.02
CA GLU A 6 -50.63 28.68 -38.80
C GLU A 6 -49.31 27.87 -38.80
N ALA A 7 -48.41 28.15 -39.75
CA ALA A 7 -47.08 27.49 -39.77
C ALA A 7 -46.23 27.81 -38.54
N GLN A 8 -46.32 29.07 -38.08
CA GLN A 8 -45.60 29.47 -36.86
C GLN A 8 -46.15 28.80 -35.60
N ALA A 9 -47.48 28.66 -35.46
CA ALA A 9 -48.14 27.97 -34.38
C ALA A 9 -47.79 26.46 -34.34
N LEU A 10 -47.77 25.82 -35.52
CA LEU A 10 -47.33 24.42 -35.65
C LEU A 10 -45.88 24.20 -35.25
N LEU A 11 -44.96 25.06 -35.73
CA LEU A 11 -43.54 25.02 -35.35
C LEU A 11 -43.34 25.24 -33.84
N GLN A 12 -44.11 26.16 -33.26
CA GLN A 12 -44.00 26.43 -31.83
C GLN A 12 -44.50 25.25 -30.99
N SER A 13 -45.60 24.59 -31.39
CA SER A 13 -46.08 23.36 -30.74
C SER A 13 -45.08 22.20 -30.85
N GLU A 14 -44.44 22.03 -32.02
CA GLU A 14 -43.43 20.99 -32.24
C GLU A 14 -42.16 21.24 -31.40
N VAL A 15 -41.70 22.50 -31.29
CA VAL A 15 -40.58 22.88 -30.43
C VAL A 15 -40.91 22.64 -28.97
N GLU A 16 -42.11 22.98 -28.51
CA GLU A 16 -42.53 22.73 -27.14
C GLU A 16 -42.57 21.22 -26.82
N GLN A 17 -43.12 20.42 -27.74
CA GLN A 17 -43.17 18.96 -27.60
C GLN A 17 -41.77 18.35 -27.55
N ARG A 18 -40.89 18.72 -28.49
CA ARG A 18 -39.49 18.27 -28.49
C ARG A 18 -38.71 18.68 -27.24
N THR A 19 -38.96 19.89 -26.77
CA THR A 19 -38.34 20.40 -25.55
C THR A 19 -38.79 19.60 -24.32
N ALA A 20 -40.07 19.23 -24.24
CA ALA A 20 -40.62 18.41 -23.18
C ALA A 20 -40.02 16.97 -23.22
N GLU A 21 -39.94 16.35 -24.40
CA GLU A 21 -39.33 15.05 -24.62
C GLU A 21 -37.84 15.05 -24.19
N LEU A 22 -37.06 16.06 -24.61
CA LEU A 22 -35.66 16.21 -24.26
C LEU A 22 -35.46 16.39 -22.73
N ARG A 23 -36.33 17.15 -22.07
CA ARG A 23 -36.27 17.28 -20.60
C ARG A 23 -36.54 15.95 -19.91
N GLN A 24 -37.54 15.21 -20.36
CA GLN A 24 -37.86 13.90 -19.81
C GLN A 24 -36.70 12.91 -20.01
N GLN A 25 -36.10 12.88 -21.21
CA GLN A 25 -34.92 12.03 -21.47
C GLN A 25 -33.73 12.41 -20.62
N ARG A 26 -33.45 13.72 -20.46
CA ARG A 26 -32.39 14.21 -19.58
C ARG A 26 -32.60 13.76 -18.14
N ASP A 27 -33.82 13.88 -17.63
CA ASP A 27 -34.14 13.52 -16.23
C ASP A 27 -34.06 12.00 -16.02
N GLN A 28 -34.50 11.20 -17.00
CA GLN A 28 -34.33 9.75 -16.99
C GLN A 28 -32.84 9.34 -17.03
N LEU A 29 -32.05 10.00 -17.89
CA LEU A 29 -30.62 9.76 -17.98
C LEU A 29 -29.92 10.12 -16.66
N GLY A 30 -30.29 11.24 -16.02
CA GLY A 30 -29.79 11.64 -14.73
C GLY A 30 -30.08 10.62 -13.62
N GLN A 31 -31.32 10.08 -13.59
CA GLN A 31 -31.67 9.01 -12.66
C GLN A 31 -30.89 7.71 -12.90
N ALA A 32 -30.76 7.32 -14.18
CA ALA A 32 -29.99 6.12 -14.55
C ALA A 32 -28.50 6.24 -14.19
N LEU A 33 -27.91 7.42 -14.34
CA LEU A 33 -26.53 7.69 -13.93
C LEU A 33 -26.35 7.55 -12.41
N LEU A 34 -27.26 8.13 -11.61
CA LEU A 34 -27.22 8.00 -10.14
C LEU A 34 -27.39 6.54 -9.68
N GLU A 35 -28.26 5.79 -10.33
CA GLU A 35 -28.45 4.37 -10.01
C GLU A 35 -27.24 3.52 -10.42
N LEU A 36 -26.61 3.85 -11.55
CA LEU A 36 -25.39 3.22 -12.01
C LEU A 36 -24.22 3.49 -11.05
N GLU A 37 -24.02 4.73 -10.63
CA GLU A 37 -22.99 5.10 -9.64
C GLU A 37 -23.19 4.33 -8.33
N LYS A 38 -24.41 4.31 -7.80
CA LYS A 38 -24.74 3.56 -6.57
C LYS A 38 -24.50 2.07 -6.73
N THR A 39 -24.86 1.49 -7.87
CA THR A 39 -24.64 0.06 -8.15
C THR A 39 -23.15 -0.25 -8.28
N GLN A 40 -22.40 0.63 -8.92
CA GLN A 40 -20.95 0.53 -9.05
C GLN A 40 -20.26 0.58 -7.69
N GLU A 41 -20.65 1.50 -6.81
CA GLU A 41 -20.14 1.54 -5.42
C GLU A 41 -20.45 0.25 -4.66
N GLN A 42 -21.66 -0.28 -4.78
CA GLN A 42 -22.04 -1.54 -4.15
C GLN A 42 -21.24 -2.73 -4.68
N LEU A 43 -21.01 -2.79 -6.00
CA LEU A 43 -20.18 -3.84 -6.61
C LEU A 43 -18.74 -3.77 -6.15
N VAL A 44 -18.15 -2.57 -6.10
CA VAL A 44 -16.79 -2.37 -5.58
C VAL A 44 -16.69 -2.80 -4.12
N LYS A 45 -17.70 -2.46 -3.31
CA LYS A 45 -17.77 -2.89 -1.90
C LYS A 45 -17.90 -4.40 -1.76
N ALA A 46 -18.77 -5.02 -2.58
CA ALA A 46 -18.96 -6.47 -2.58
C ALA A 46 -17.72 -7.22 -3.07
N GLU A 47 -17.03 -6.71 -4.10
CA GLU A 47 -15.77 -7.26 -4.60
C GLU A 47 -14.66 -7.17 -3.54
N ARG A 48 -14.56 -6.04 -2.82
CA ARG A 48 -13.64 -5.88 -1.67
C ARG A 48 -13.92 -6.90 -0.59
N LEU A 49 -15.19 -7.07 -0.18
CA LEU A 49 -15.59 -8.05 0.84
C LEU A 49 -15.34 -9.49 0.38
N ALA A 50 -15.62 -9.81 -0.87
CA ALA A 50 -15.33 -11.13 -1.44
C ALA A 50 -13.82 -11.39 -1.53
N SER A 51 -13.02 -10.37 -1.84
CA SER A 51 -11.56 -10.44 -1.80
C SER A 51 -11.06 -10.66 -0.36
N VAL A 52 -11.54 -9.90 0.61
CA VAL A 52 -11.24 -10.09 2.04
C VAL A 52 -11.70 -11.49 2.50
N GLY A 53 -12.87 -11.96 2.09
CA GLY A 53 -13.36 -13.29 2.43
C GLY A 53 -12.44 -14.42 1.93
N ARG A 54 -11.91 -14.32 0.72
CA ARG A 54 -10.90 -15.24 0.20
C ARG A 54 -9.55 -15.14 0.90
N LEU A 55 -9.26 -13.97 1.46
CA LEU A 55 -8.01 -13.68 2.16
C LEU A 55 -8.06 -14.08 3.65
N ILE A 56 -9.25 -14.28 4.23
CA ILE A 56 -9.42 -14.60 5.66
C ILE A 56 -8.57 -15.82 6.07
N ALA A 57 -8.51 -16.86 5.26
CA ALA A 57 -7.69 -18.03 5.56
C ALA A 57 -6.21 -17.67 5.68
N ASN A 58 -5.67 -16.89 4.73
CA ASN A 58 -4.27 -16.46 4.72
C ASN A 58 -3.99 -15.46 5.85
N VAL A 59 -4.90 -14.50 6.08
CA VAL A 59 -4.82 -13.53 7.18
C VAL A 59 -4.81 -14.23 8.53
N THR A 60 -5.69 -15.23 8.72
CA THR A 60 -5.74 -16.01 9.96
C THR A 60 -4.41 -16.73 10.20
N HIS A 61 -3.83 -17.34 9.17
CA HIS A 61 -2.52 -17.97 9.28
C HIS A 61 -1.41 -16.96 9.58
N GLU A 62 -1.41 -15.82 8.91
CA GLU A 62 -0.37 -14.79 9.11
C GLU A 62 -0.49 -14.06 10.46
N ILE A 63 -1.69 -13.93 11.02
CA ILE A 63 -1.88 -13.41 12.38
C ILE A 63 -1.54 -14.49 13.42
N ASN A 64 -1.95 -15.74 13.20
CA ASN A 64 -1.67 -16.81 14.15
C ASN A 64 -0.16 -17.09 14.31
N ASN A 65 0.64 -16.96 13.24
CA ASN A 65 2.08 -17.18 13.30
C ASN A 65 2.78 -16.28 14.34
N PRO A 66 2.70 -14.93 14.29
CA PRO A 66 3.31 -14.08 15.29
C PRO A 66 2.65 -14.20 16.66
N VAL A 67 1.33 -14.43 16.72
CA VAL A 67 0.62 -14.67 17.99
C VAL A 67 1.12 -15.95 18.65
N ASN A 68 1.29 -17.03 17.90
CA ASN A 68 1.86 -18.27 18.42
C ASN A 68 3.32 -18.08 18.85
N ALA A 69 4.11 -17.26 18.15
CA ALA A 69 5.47 -16.92 18.60
C ALA A 69 5.46 -16.21 19.96
N VAL A 70 4.50 -15.30 20.19
CA VAL A 70 4.32 -14.63 21.49
C VAL A 70 3.90 -15.63 22.56
N LEU A 71 2.88 -16.46 22.30
CA LEU A 71 2.33 -17.42 23.26
C LEU A 71 3.37 -18.50 23.62
N ASN A 72 4.03 -19.09 22.61
CA ASN A 72 5.03 -20.15 22.84
C ASN A 72 6.30 -19.66 23.52
N THR A 73 6.54 -18.34 23.55
CA THR A 73 7.69 -17.75 24.26
C THR A 73 7.33 -17.29 25.67
N GLY A 74 6.04 -17.04 25.92
CA GLY A 74 5.56 -16.54 27.23
C GLY A 74 5.75 -17.54 28.36
N GLU A 75 5.34 -18.80 28.17
CA GLU A 75 5.46 -19.85 29.18
C GLU A 75 6.90 -20.17 29.57
N PRO A 76 7.84 -20.42 28.62
CA PRO A 76 9.28 -20.60 28.96
C PRO A 76 9.89 -19.38 29.65
N LEU A 77 9.47 -18.16 29.33
CA LEU A 77 9.95 -16.96 30.00
C LEU A 77 9.48 -16.90 31.44
N ASP A 78 8.20 -17.25 31.72
CA ASP A 78 7.65 -17.30 33.07
C ASP A 78 8.30 -18.36 33.92
N GLU A 79 8.55 -19.56 33.37
CA GLU A 79 9.31 -20.64 34.03
C GLU A 79 10.70 -20.17 34.43
N LEU A 80 11.44 -19.56 33.52
CA LEU A 80 12.81 -19.08 33.72
C LEU A 80 12.88 -17.97 34.80
N LEU A 81 11.93 -17.04 34.81
CA LEU A 81 11.79 -16.00 35.82
C LEU A 81 11.41 -16.57 37.18
N THR A 82 10.55 -17.60 37.20
CA THR A 82 10.13 -18.29 38.41
C THR A 82 11.30 -19.06 39.04
N GLU A 83 12.08 -19.81 38.26
CA GLU A 83 13.30 -20.49 38.73
C GLU A 83 14.31 -19.51 39.33
N LEU A 84 14.53 -18.38 38.65
CA LEU A 84 15.45 -17.35 39.12
C LEU A 84 14.98 -16.73 40.45
N SER A 85 13.68 -16.47 40.58
CA SER A 85 13.05 -15.95 41.78
C SER A 85 13.18 -16.93 42.97
N GLN A 86 12.96 -18.23 42.71
CA GLN A 86 13.07 -19.28 43.74
C GLN A 86 14.52 -19.47 44.20
N ALA A 87 15.46 -19.44 43.24
CA ALA A 87 16.90 -19.54 43.57
C ALA A 87 17.36 -18.36 44.42
N LEU A 88 16.91 -17.14 44.14
CA LEU A 88 17.18 -15.95 44.94
C LEU A 88 16.56 -16.05 46.34
N ALA A 89 15.33 -16.54 46.45
CA ALA A 89 14.63 -16.68 47.73
C ALA A 89 15.22 -17.77 48.64
N SER A 90 15.79 -18.83 48.07
CA SER A 90 16.40 -19.95 48.81
C SER A 90 17.80 -19.64 49.36
N GLY A 91 18.36 -18.48 49.01
CA GLY A 91 19.73 -18.09 49.45
C GLY A 91 20.84 -18.97 48.87
N GLN A 92 20.56 -19.76 47.84
CA GLN A 92 21.57 -20.54 47.13
C GLN A 92 22.56 -19.63 46.38
N PRO A 93 23.87 -19.94 46.42
CA PRO A 93 24.83 -19.14 45.68
C PRO A 93 24.61 -19.32 44.17
N LEU A 94 24.02 -18.32 43.55
CA LEU A 94 23.90 -18.24 42.08
C LEU A 94 25.26 -17.82 41.50
N SER A 95 25.75 -18.59 40.52
CA SER A 95 26.94 -18.16 39.81
C SER A 95 26.58 -16.95 38.91
N LEU A 96 27.47 -15.98 38.83
CA LEU A 96 27.32 -14.79 38.00
C LEU A 96 27.13 -15.16 36.50
N GLU A 97 27.75 -16.25 36.10
CA GLU A 97 27.65 -16.81 34.75
C GLU A 97 26.21 -17.28 34.43
N LEU A 98 25.62 -18.05 35.36
CA LEU A 98 24.24 -18.54 35.22
C LEU A 98 23.23 -17.39 35.17
N CYS A 99 23.40 -16.38 36.04
CA CYS A 99 22.54 -15.18 36.00
C CYS A 99 22.63 -14.43 34.68
N ARG A 100 23.86 -14.25 34.15
CA ARG A 100 24.04 -13.61 32.83
C ARG A 100 23.39 -14.39 31.69
N GLN A 101 23.54 -15.71 31.69
CA GLN A 101 22.95 -16.57 30.70
C GLN A 101 21.42 -16.47 30.73
N GLN A 102 20.78 -16.62 31.89
CA GLN A 102 19.33 -16.55 32.06
C GLN A 102 18.79 -15.16 31.70
N MET A 103 19.48 -14.07 32.05
CA MET A 103 19.10 -12.71 31.61
C MET A 103 19.21 -12.54 30.10
N SER A 104 20.25 -13.11 29.47
CA SER A 104 20.40 -13.06 28.00
C SER A 104 19.31 -13.84 27.30
N GLU A 105 18.93 -15.01 27.79
CA GLU A 105 17.84 -15.84 27.26
C GLU A 105 16.50 -15.14 27.42
N SER A 106 16.21 -14.57 28.61
CA SER A 106 14.99 -13.76 28.84
C SER A 106 14.90 -12.56 27.90
N ALA A 107 16.02 -11.85 27.70
CA ALA A 107 16.08 -10.72 26.77
C ALA A 107 15.83 -11.14 25.30
N ALA A 108 16.33 -12.32 24.92
CA ALA A 108 16.08 -12.87 23.58
C ALA A 108 14.59 -13.25 23.40
N MET A 109 13.98 -13.86 24.42
CA MET A 109 12.57 -14.21 24.44
C MET A 109 11.67 -12.98 24.35
N LEU A 110 11.94 -11.94 25.12
CA LEU A 110 11.22 -10.66 25.06
C LEU A 110 11.29 -10.03 23.67
N LYS A 111 12.44 -10.08 23.00
CA LYS A 111 12.58 -9.59 21.63
C LYS A 111 11.73 -10.37 20.63
N VAL A 112 11.56 -11.69 20.82
CA VAL A 112 10.68 -12.50 19.97
C VAL A 112 9.22 -12.10 20.18
N MET A 113 8.81 -11.90 21.44
CA MET A 113 7.45 -11.44 21.76
C MET A 113 7.16 -10.05 21.19
N GLU A 114 8.08 -9.10 21.36
CA GLU A 114 7.97 -7.74 20.83
C GLU A 114 7.79 -7.75 19.30
N ARG A 115 8.64 -8.49 18.57
CA ARG A 115 8.53 -8.65 17.11
C ARG A 115 7.20 -9.30 16.70
N GLY A 116 6.72 -10.30 17.44
CA GLY A 116 5.43 -10.94 17.18
C GLY A 116 4.27 -9.98 17.35
N ALA A 117 4.26 -9.20 18.45
CA ALA A 117 3.24 -8.19 18.69
C ALA A 117 3.26 -7.06 17.62
N GLU A 118 4.45 -6.57 17.27
CA GLU A 118 4.64 -5.56 16.22
C GLU A 118 4.14 -6.06 14.87
N ARG A 119 4.48 -7.29 14.52
CA ARG A 119 4.01 -7.93 13.28
C ARG A 119 2.50 -8.07 13.22
N THR A 120 1.87 -8.49 14.32
CA THR A 120 0.40 -8.56 14.40
C THR A 120 -0.22 -7.19 14.17
N ARG A 121 0.33 -6.15 14.79
CA ARG A 121 -0.13 -4.76 14.63
C ARG A 121 -0.03 -4.29 13.17
N GLU A 122 1.08 -4.60 12.48
CA GLU A 122 1.27 -4.27 11.06
C GLU A 122 0.24 -4.95 10.16
N ILE A 123 -0.01 -6.25 10.36
CA ILE A 123 -0.97 -7.03 9.57
C ILE A 123 -2.37 -6.46 9.77
N VAL A 124 -2.81 -6.27 11.02
CA VAL A 124 -4.13 -5.70 11.34
C VAL A 124 -4.28 -4.28 10.81
N GLY A 125 -3.27 -3.43 10.97
CA GLY A 125 -3.27 -2.07 10.44
C GLY A 125 -3.35 -2.03 8.91
N SER A 126 -2.64 -2.94 8.23
CA SER A 126 -2.67 -3.07 6.77
C SER A 126 -4.03 -3.56 6.27
N LEU A 127 -4.63 -4.51 6.97
CA LEU A 127 -5.97 -5.02 6.66
C LEU A 127 -7.05 -3.94 6.85
N HIS A 128 -6.95 -3.18 7.93
CA HIS A 128 -7.86 -2.07 8.21
C HIS A 128 -7.81 -1.01 7.09
N ARG A 129 -6.59 -0.60 6.69
CA ARG A 129 -6.40 0.35 5.57
C ARG A 129 -6.89 -0.20 4.23
N TYR A 130 -6.75 -1.51 3.99
CA TYR A 130 -7.29 -2.16 2.79
C TYR A 130 -8.82 -2.18 2.76
N SER A 131 -9.47 -2.32 3.92
CA SER A 131 -10.93 -2.43 4.09
C SER A 131 -11.63 -1.09 4.32
N ALA A 132 -10.90 -0.01 4.69
CA ALA A 132 -11.49 1.28 5.03
C ALA A 132 -12.22 1.91 3.83
N PRO A 133 -13.45 2.45 4.03
CA PRO A 133 -14.14 3.24 3.02
C PRO A 133 -13.42 4.59 2.80
N ASP A 134 -13.62 5.16 1.62
CA ASP A 134 -13.11 6.50 1.30
C ASP A 134 -14.02 7.55 1.96
N GLU A 135 -13.71 7.97 3.19
CA GLU A 135 -14.58 8.86 3.98
C GLU A 135 -14.38 10.36 3.74
N HIS A 136 -13.41 10.79 2.93
CA HIS A 136 -13.15 12.23 2.72
C HIS A 136 -12.97 12.55 1.25
N GLY A 137 -13.42 13.76 0.88
CA GLY A 137 -13.40 14.28 -0.49
C GLY A 137 -12.00 14.29 -1.11
N SER A 138 -11.98 14.22 -2.44
CA SER A 138 -10.75 14.29 -3.23
C SER A 138 -10.22 15.72 -3.26
N ASP A 139 -9.04 15.94 -2.67
CA ASP A 139 -8.35 17.23 -2.65
C ASP A 139 -7.30 17.33 -3.77
N ALA A 140 -6.81 18.55 -4.02
CA ALA A 140 -5.66 18.78 -4.86
C ALA A 140 -4.38 18.36 -4.13
N VAL A 141 -3.68 17.33 -4.62
CA VAL A 141 -2.50 16.73 -3.98
C VAL A 141 -1.24 17.03 -4.78
N ASP A 142 -0.21 17.51 -4.10
CA ASP A 142 1.16 17.61 -4.60
C ASP A 142 1.87 16.26 -4.45
N LEU A 143 2.03 15.55 -5.57
CA LEU A 143 2.64 14.22 -5.56
C LEU A 143 4.14 14.26 -5.22
N LEU A 144 4.86 15.31 -5.61
CA LEU A 144 6.28 15.45 -5.29
C LEU A 144 6.50 15.71 -3.80
N ARG A 145 5.63 16.48 -3.18
CA ARG A 145 5.64 16.67 -1.73
C ARG A 145 5.39 15.34 -1.00
N CYS A 146 4.41 14.55 -1.43
CA CYS A 146 4.17 13.21 -0.89
C CYS A 146 5.41 12.30 -1.05
N LEU A 147 6.14 12.43 -2.17
CA LEU A 147 7.36 11.67 -2.42
C LEU A 147 8.48 12.03 -1.44
N GLU A 148 8.71 13.32 -1.20
CA GLU A 148 9.72 13.77 -0.24
C GLU A 148 9.38 13.35 1.20
N GLU A 149 8.13 13.48 1.59
CA GLU A 149 7.66 13.04 2.91
C GLU A 149 7.82 11.52 3.07
N ALA A 150 7.45 10.72 2.05
CA ALA A 150 7.61 9.27 2.06
C ALA A 150 9.09 8.86 2.12
N TRP A 151 9.96 9.54 1.38
CA TRP A 151 11.41 9.30 1.41
C TRP A 151 12.01 9.60 2.79
N SER A 152 11.63 10.71 3.39
CA SER A 152 12.08 11.09 4.74
C SER A 152 11.73 10.06 5.82
N LEU A 153 10.59 9.38 5.68
CA LEU A 153 10.14 8.34 6.63
C LEU A 153 10.94 7.04 6.54
N ILE A 154 11.57 6.78 5.39
CA ILE A 154 12.23 5.48 5.12
C ILE A 154 13.73 5.53 5.36
N GLN A 155 14.32 6.72 5.37
CA GLN A 155 15.74 6.89 5.64
C GLN A 155 16.08 6.40 7.05
N ASP A 156 17.03 5.45 7.11
CA ASP A 156 17.59 4.95 8.36
C ASP A 156 19.09 5.29 8.38
N PRO A 157 19.51 6.25 9.22
CA PRO A 157 20.91 6.69 9.29
C PRO A 157 21.89 5.58 9.68
N GLY A 158 21.39 4.46 10.23
CA GLY A 158 22.21 3.31 10.64
C GLY A 158 22.44 2.26 9.56
N LYS A 159 21.83 2.40 8.38
CA LYS A 159 21.94 1.45 7.27
C LYS A 159 22.91 1.94 6.18
N ALA A 160 23.27 1.01 5.28
CA ALA A 160 24.14 1.31 4.15
C ALA A 160 23.59 2.49 3.32
N GLU A 161 24.50 3.39 2.92
CA GLU A 161 24.18 4.58 2.14
C GLU A 161 23.58 4.20 0.78
N ILE A 162 22.49 4.89 0.41
CA ILE A 162 21.84 4.77 -0.89
C ILE A 162 22.05 6.08 -1.64
N LEU A 163 22.62 5.99 -2.84
CA LEU A 163 22.75 7.13 -3.76
C LEU A 163 21.39 7.43 -4.40
N VAL A 164 20.93 8.69 -4.31
CA VAL A 164 19.64 9.11 -4.87
C VAL A 164 19.86 10.08 -6.01
N GLU A 165 19.50 9.67 -7.22
CA GLU A 165 19.44 10.54 -8.40
C GLU A 165 18.02 11.06 -8.60
N ARG A 166 17.86 12.38 -8.76
CA ARG A 166 16.58 13.05 -8.92
C ARG A 166 16.52 13.79 -10.25
N GLN A 167 15.61 13.36 -11.11
CA GLN A 167 15.24 14.01 -12.36
C GLN A 167 13.76 14.41 -12.30
N LEU A 168 13.44 15.29 -11.34
CA LEU A 168 12.09 15.68 -11.04
C LEU A 168 11.77 17.02 -11.71
N VAL A 169 10.74 17.01 -12.58
CA VAL A 169 10.13 18.21 -13.12
C VAL A 169 8.88 18.55 -12.28
N PRO A 170 8.50 19.84 -12.18
CA PRO A 170 7.25 20.21 -11.51
C PRO A 170 6.07 19.45 -12.11
N LEU A 171 5.23 18.87 -11.25
CA LEU A 171 4.02 18.16 -11.64
C LEU A 171 2.78 19.01 -11.32
N PRO A 172 1.72 18.94 -12.13
CA PRO A 172 0.43 19.50 -11.75
C PRO A 172 -0.14 18.76 -10.54
N MET A 173 -1.03 19.43 -9.80
CA MET A 173 -1.77 18.79 -8.72
C MET A 173 -2.66 17.69 -9.27
N VAL A 174 -2.79 16.58 -8.54
CA VAL A 174 -3.72 15.51 -8.85
C VAL A 174 -4.89 15.51 -7.89
N ARG A 175 -6.07 15.16 -8.35
CA ARG A 175 -7.21 14.92 -7.47
C ARG A 175 -7.04 13.59 -6.76
N GLY A 176 -7.12 13.62 -5.43
CA GLY A 176 -6.95 12.39 -4.66
C GLY A 176 -6.84 12.62 -3.16
N HIS A 177 -6.42 11.57 -2.47
CA HIS A 177 -6.18 11.57 -1.04
C HIS A 177 -4.68 11.55 -0.76
N ALA A 178 -4.13 12.64 -0.20
CA ALA A 178 -2.70 12.79 0.07
C ALA A 178 -2.13 11.63 0.89
N GLY A 179 -2.81 11.21 1.97
CA GLY A 179 -2.38 10.09 2.80
C GLY A 179 -2.34 8.74 2.06
N GLN A 180 -3.27 8.50 1.12
CA GLN A 180 -3.27 7.29 0.31
C GLN A 180 -2.12 7.31 -0.71
N LEU A 181 -1.90 8.43 -1.40
CA LEU A 181 -0.80 8.57 -2.35
C LEU A 181 0.57 8.50 -1.64
N GLN A 182 0.69 9.12 -0.48
CA GLN A 182 1.89 8.99 0.36
C GLN A 182 2.13 7.53 0.77
N GLN A 183 1.10 6.77 1.11
CA GLN A 183 1.21 5.34 1.42
C GLN A 183 1.71 4.52 0.21
N VAL A 184 1.22 4.81 -1.00
CA VAL A 184 1.74 4.19 -2.24
C VAL A 184 3.24 4.40 -2.34
N LEU A 185 3.68 5.65 -2.23
CA LEU A 185 5.09 6.02 -2.36
C LEU A 185 5.95 5.38 -1.27
N THR A 186 5.47 5.40 -0.03
CA THR A 186 6.13 4.72 1.09
C THR A 186 6.32 3.23 0.82
N ASN A 187 5.29 2.54 0.34
CA ASN A 187 5.35 1.10 0.03
C ASN A 187 6.35 0.79 -1.09
N LEU A 188 6.36 1.59 -2.16
CA LEU A 188 7.27 1.39 -3.30
C LEU A 188 8.72 1.69 -2.91
N LEU A 189 8.96 2.80 -2.22
CA LEU A 189 10.30 3.19 -1.76
C LEU A 189 10.85 2.21 -0.72
N ALA A 190 10.04 1.74 0.22
CA ALA A 190 10.47 0.73 1.20
C ALA A 190 10.86 -0.60 0.52
N ASN A 191 10.15 -0.98 -0.55
CA ASN A 191 10.52 -2.16 -1.33
C ASN A 191 11.83 -1.95 -2.10
N ALA A 192 12.05 -0.78 -2.70
CA ALA A 192 13.29 -0.43 -3.38
C ALA A 192 14.49 -0.45 -2.42
N VAL A 193 14.35 0.21 -1.25
CA VAL A 193 15.39 0.24 -0.20
C VAL A 193 15.74 -1.18 0.26
N PHE A 194 14.72 -2.01 0.54
CA PHE A 194 14.96 -3.41 0.90
C PHE A 194 15.72 -4.17 -0.20
N ALA A 195 15.30 -4.05 -1.46
CA ALA A 195 15.93 -4.74 -2.58
C ALA A 195 17.39 -4.30 -2.80
N MET A 196 17.67 -3.01 -2.62
CA MET A 196 19.03 -2.45 -2.71
C MET A 196 19.93 -2.94 -1.57
N HIS A 197 19.45 -2.91 -0.31
CA HIS A 197 20.22 -3.45 0.83
C HIS A 197 20.53 -4.94 0.66
N GLU A 198 19.57 -5.71 0.15
CA GLU A 198 19.77 -7.13 -0.11
C GLU A 198 20.80 -7.35 -1.22
N GLN A 199 20.79 -6.52 -2.27
CA GLN A 199 21.80 -6.56 -3.34
C GLN A 199 23.17 -6.16 -2.82
N THR A 200 23.27 -5.09 -2.03
CA THR A 200 24.51 -4.65 -1.40
C THR A 200 25.11 -5.75 -0.52
N ARG A 201 24.27 -6.44 0.27
CA ARG A 201 24.69 -7.55 1.12
C ARG A 201 25.24 -8.73 0.30
N ARG A 202 24.68 -9.01 -0.90
CA ARG A 202 25.08 -10.13 -1.76
C ARG A 202 26.31 -9.85 -2.61
N SER A 203 26.43 -8.64 -3.13
CA SER A 203 27.41 -8.31 -4.17
C SER A 203 28.34 -7.14 -3.83
N GLY A 204 28.11 -6.44 -2.72
CA GLY A 204 28.85 -5.23 -2.35
C GLY A 204 28.52 -4.00 -3.20
N VAL A 205 27.57 -4.10 -4.12
CA VAL A 205 27.17 -2.97 -4.99
C VAL A 205 26.40 -1.95 -4.18
N VAL A 206 26.78 -0.67 -4.27
CA VAL A 206 26.09 0.44 -3.60
C VAL A 206 24.68 0.59 -4.16
N GLY A 207 23.69 0.75 -3.28
CA GLY A 207 22.30 0.99 -3.66
C GLY A 207 22.15 2.32 -4.41
N MET A 208 21.45 2.30 -5.55
CA MET A 208 21.13 3.49 -6.35
C MET A 208 19.63 3.57 -6.58
N LEU A 209 19.04 4.67 -6.15
CA LEU A 209 17.63 5.00 -6.37
C LEU A 209 17.52 6.15 -7.36
N GLN A 210 16.83 5.95 -8.48
CA GLN A 210 16.54 6.98 -9.45
C GLN A 210 15.06 7.35 -9.39
N LEU A 211 14.80 8.65 -9.22
CA LEU A 211 13.45 9.22 -9.17
C LEU A 211 13.29 10.15 -10.37
N ARG A 212 12.30 9.89 -11.21
CA ARG A 212 12.01 10.71 -12.38
C ARG A 212 10.53 11.07 -12.41
N SER A 213 10.24 12.32 -12.76
CA SER A 213 8.88 12.74 -13.06
C SER A 213 8.77 13.32 -14.47
N ALA A 214 7.60 13.17 -15.08
CA ALA A 214 7.29 13.74 -16.39
C ALA A 214 5.77 14.01 -16.49
N VAL A 215 5.40 14.86 -17.44
CA VAL A 215 4.01 15.11 -17.81
C VAL A 215 3.84 14.68 -19.27
N HIS A 216 2.88 13.82 -19.54
CA HIS A 216 2.54 13.33 -20.87
C HIS A 216 1.06 13.57 -21.15
N GLU A 217 0.75 14.50 -22.06
CA GLU A 217 -0.62 14.85 -22.44
C GLU A 217 -1.52 15.16 -21.25
N GLN A 218 -2.36 14.20 -20.85
CA GLN A 218 -3.30 14.32 -19.73
C GLN A 218 -2.93 13.44 -18.54
N GLU A 219 -1.73 12.89 -18.49
CA GLU A 219 -1.24 12.03 -17.42
C GLU A 219 0.11 12.55 -16.88
N LEU A 220 0.27 12.49 -15.59
CA LEU A 220 1.59 12.60 -14.98
C LEU A 220 2.21 11.22 -14.83
N LEU A 221 3.53 11.19 -14.95
CA LEU A 221 4.36 10.00 -14.74
C LEU A 221 5.30 10.26 -13.56
N LEU A 222 5.35 9.31 -12.63
CA LEU A 222 6.38 9.23 -11.61
C LEU A 222 7.05 7.85 -11.69
N GLU A 223 8.36 7.83 -11.92
CA GLU A 223 9.17 6.62 -11.99
C GLU A 223 10.07 6.51 -10.75
N ILE A 224 10.08 5.31 -10.17
CA ILE A 224 10.95 4.91 -9.07
C ILE A 224 11.74 3.70 -9.56
N ARG A 225 13.05 3.85 -9.72
CA ARG A 225 13.93 2.79 -10.19
C ARG A 225 15.03 2.52 -9.19
N ASP A 226 15.21 1.26 -8.84
CA ASP A 226 16.31 0.76 -8.00
C ASP A 226 17.24 -0.18 -8.77
N ASN A 227 18.47 -0.33 -8.28
CA ASN A 227 19.45 -1.31 -8.74
C ASN A 227 19.52 -2.52 -7.79
N GLY A 228 18.45 -2.85 -7.11
CA GLY A 228 18.36 -3.96 -6.17
C GLY A 228 18.37 -5.34 -6.81
N ILE A 229 18.01 -6.35 -6.02
CA ILE A 229 18.01 -7.77 -6.47
C ILE A 229 17.10 -8.05 -7.66
N GLY A 230 16.14 -7.18 -7.98
CA GLY A 230 15.14 -7.41 -9.02
C GLY A 230 14.22 -8.59 -8.75
N MET A 231 13.41 -8.94 -9.77
CA MET A 231 12.38 -9.98 -9.68
C MET A 231 12.38 -10.89 -10.90
N SER A 232 12.12 -12.19 -10.68
CA SER A 232 11.89 -13.15 -11.76
C SER A 232 10.54 -12.90 -12.45
N PRO A 233 10.32 -13.41 -13.68
CA PRO A 233 9.04 -13.29 -14.36
C PRO A 233 7.86 -13.90 -13.56
N GLU A 234 8.09 -14.95 -12.77
CA GLU A 234 7.07 -15.55 -11.92
C GLU A 234 6.68 -14.60 -10.78
N VAL A 235 7.67 -14.03 -10.09
CA VAL A 235 7.45 -13.05 -9.02
C VAL A 235 6.73 -11.83 -9.57
N ARG A 236 7.15 -11.32 -10.73
CA ARG A 236 6.52 -10.16 -11.37
C ARG A 236 5.05 -10.37 -11.74
N ARG A 237 4.63 -11.58 -12.12
CA ARG A 237 3.22 -11.88 -12.40
C ARG A 237 2.33 -11.83 -11.15
N ARG A 238 2.90 -12.13 -9.99
CA ARG A 238 2.18 -12.26 -8.72
C ARG A 238 2.37 -11.10 -7.76
N LEU A 239 3.20 -10.13 -8.10
CA LEU A 239 3.66 -9.08 -7.16
C LEU A 239 2.52 -8.23 -6.56
N PHE A 240 1.36 -8.15 -7.23
CA PHE A 240 0.17 -7.45 -6.74
C PHE A 240 -0.86 -8.37 -6.09
N GLU A 241 -0.60 -9.67 -6.02
CA GLU A 241 -1.44 -10.60 -5.26
C GLU A 241 -1.29 -10.29 -3.76
N PRO A 242 -2.39 -10.11 -3.03
CA PRO A 242 -2.33 -9.91 -1.59
C PRO A 242 -1.61 -11.06 -0.88
N PHE A 243 -0.79 -10.74 0.13
CA PHE A 243 0.05 -11.67 0.91
C PHE A 243 1.16 -12.37 0.12
N PHE A 244 1.33 -12.09 -1.15
CA PHE A 244 2.47 -12.60 -1.88
C PHE A 244 3.73 -11.82 -1.49
N SER A 245 4.73 -12.53 -0.98
CA SER A 245 6.04 -11.98 -0.61
C SER A 245 7.13 -12.98 -0.90
N THR A 246 8.27 -12.52 -1.38
CA THR A 246 9.53 -13.29 -1.49
C THR A 246 10.49 -12.97 -0.35
N LYS A 247 10.10 -12.07 0.55
CA LYS A 247 10.84 -11.74 1.76
C LYS A 247 10.55 -12.79 2.83
N ASP A 248 11.52 -13.02 3.72
CA ASP A 248 11.28 -13.84 4.90
C ASP A 248 10.11 -13.32 5.72
N VAL A 249 9.45 -14.20 6.44
CA VAL A 249 8.26 -13.91 7.26
C VAL A 249 8.46 -12.69 8.17
N ALA A 250 9.71 -12.39 8.58
CA ALA A 250 10.05 -11.24 9.41
C ALA A 250 10.05 -9.87 8.66
N HIS A 251 10.05 -9.84 7.34
CA HIS A 251 10.37 -8.62 6.57
C HIS A 251 9.29 -8.18 5.56
N GLY A 252 8.17 -8.87 5.44
CA GLY A 252 7.15 -8.44 4.47
C GLY A 252 5.76 -9.03 4.74
N THR A 253 4.72 -8.17 4.81
CA THR A 253 3.31 -8.61 4.94
C THR A 253 2.73 -9.12 3.62
N GLY A 254 3.42 -8.89 2.49
CA GLY A 254 2.86 -9.16 1.16
C GLY A 254 1.66 -8.28 0.78
N LEU A 255 1.27 -7.30 1.63
CA LEU A 255 0.12 -6.42 1.37
C LEU A 255 0.52 -5.08 0.74
N GLY A 256 1.74 -4.60 0.92
CA GLY A 256 2.13 -3.25 0.52
C GLY A 256 1.91 -2.94 -0.96
N LEU A 257 2.32 -3.85 -1.86
CA LEU A 257 2.15 -3.67 -3.30
C LEU A 257 0.69 -3.85 -3.76
N ALA A 258 -0.05 -4.75 -3.15
CA ALA A 258 -1.49 -4.93 -3.40
C ALA A 258 -2.28 -3.67 -3.01
N ILE A 259 -1.95 -3.07 -1.85
CA ILE A 259 -2.53 -1.79 -1.39
C ILE A 259 -2.16 -0.66 -2.35
N ALA A 260 -0.89 -0.54 -2.73
CA ALA A 260 -0.42 0.49 -3.66
C ALA A 260 -1.16 0.41 -5.00
N HIS A 261 -1.29 -0.79 -5.57
CA HIS A 261 -2.04 -1.02 -6.81
C HIS A 261 -3.51 -0.65 -6.67
N GLY A 262 -4.17 -1.05 -5.56
CA GLY A 262 -5.56 -0.70 -5.28
C GLY A 262 -5.78 0.80 -5.13
N ILE A 263 -4.88 1.52 -4.46
CA ILE A 263 -4.95 2.98 -4.30
C ILE A 263 -4.82 3.67 -5.67
N ILE A 264 -3.80 3.33 -6.47
CA ILE A 264 -3.61 3.96 -7.78
C ILE A 264 -4.78 3.72 -8.71
N ARG A 265 -5.36 2.51 -8.70
CA ARG A 265 -6.58 2.21 -9.48
C ARG A 265 -7.78 3.06 -9.06
N ARG A 266 -7.97 3.34 -7.76
CA ARG A 266 -9.02 4.25 -7.26
C ARG A 266 -8.80 5.70 -7.70
N HIS A 267 -7.55 6.10 -7.89
CA HIS A 267 -7.19 7.41 -8.45
C HIS A 267 -7.19 7.41 -10.00
N HIS A 268 -7.88 6.43 -10.63
CA HIS A 268 -7.97 6.27 -12.09
C HIS A 268 -6.62 6.16 -12.79
N GLY A 269 -5.58 5.80 -12.03
CA GLY A 269 -4.21 5.62 -12.53
C GLY A 269 -3.87 4.15 -12.80
N ARG A 270 -2.59 3.94 -13.17
CA ARG A 270 -2.01 2.60 -13.36
C ARG A 270 -0.56 2.54 -12.88
N ILE A 271 -0.11 1.35 -12.48
CA ILE A 271 1.28 1.05 -12.15
C ILE A 271 1.82 0.05 -13.16
N LEU A 272 2.93 0.38 -13.82
CA LEU A 272 3.68 -0.54 -14.65
C LEU A 272 4.96 -0.94 -13.92
N VAL A 273 5.43 -2.18 -14.17
CA VAL A 273 6.61 -2.74 -13.51
C VAL A 273 7.51 -3.41 -14.52
N GLU A 274 8.75 -2.96 -14.57
CA GLU A 274 9.84 -3.56 -15.29
C GLU A 274 10.87 -4.03 -14.27
N SER A 275 11.27 -5.30 -14.33
CA SER A 275 12.24 -5.86 -13.40
C SER A 275 12.97 -7.04 -14.00
N GLN A 276 14.25 -7.15 -13.65
CA GLN A 276 15.13 -8.24 -14.05
C GLN A 276 15.99 -8.66 -12.85
N PRO A 277 16.12 -9.97 -12.57
CA PRO A 277 16.96 -10.46 -11.48
C PRO A 277 18.41 -9.95 -11.59
N GLY A 278 18.94 -9.43 -10.48
CA GLY A 278 20.30 -8.90 -10.38
C GLY A 278 20.53 -7.54 -11.03
N VAL A 279 19.52 -6.96 -11.69
CA VAL A 279 19.61 -5.63 -12.35
C VAL A 279 18.84 -4.57 -11.58
N GLY A 280 17.66 -4.92 -11.02
CA GLY A 280 16.81 -4.01 -10.26
C GLY A 280 15.37 -3.98 -10.74
N THR A 281 14.62 -2.99 -10.24
CA THR A 281 13.20 -2.81 -10.55
C THR A 281 12.91 -1.35 -10.89
N LYS A 282 11.99 -1.14 -11.84
CA LYS A 282 11.41 0.16 -12.17
C LYS A 282 9.90 0.08 -12.01
N PHE A 283 9.35 0.90 -11.13
CA PHE A 283 7.92 1.18 -11.03
C PHE A 283 7.60 2.49 -11.73
N SER A 284 6.60 2.47 -12.61
CA SER A 284 6.09 3.66 -13.31
C SER A 284 4.63 3.86 -12.93
N ILE A 285 4.35 4.96 -12.23
CA ILE A 285 3.01 5.36 -11.78
C ILE A 285 2.49 6.41 -12.76
N TYR A 286 1.29 6.16 -13.30
CA TYR A 286 0.56 7.11 -14.13
C TYR A 286 -0.70 7.54 -13.39
N LEU A 287 -0.93 8.84 -13.30
CA LEU A 287 -2.15 9.43 -12.73
C LEU A 287 -2.72 10.47 -13.69
N PRO A 288 -4.04 10.56 -13.85
CA PRO A 288 -4.66 11.56 -14.70
C PRO A 288 -4.45 12.97 -14.14
N ILE A 289 -4.25 13.93 -15.03
CA ILE A 289 -4.26 15.36 -14.73
C ILE A 289 -5.72 15.82 -14.90
N THR A 290 -6.32 16.36 -13.87
CA THR A 290 -7.71 16.85 -13.86
C THR A 290 -7.77 18.35 -13.97
#